data_57e6f2824d0a491512196fae7587d731
#
_entry.id   57e6f2824d0a491512196fae7587d731
#
_cell.length_a   1.000
_cell.length_b   1.000
_cell.length_c   1.000
_cell.angle_alpha   90.00
_cell.angle_beta   90.00
_cell.angle_gamma   90.00
#
_symmetry.space_group_name_H-M   'P 1'
#
loop_
_entity.id
_entity.type
_entity.pdbx_description
1 polymer ?
#
loop_
_entity_poly.entity_id
_entity_poly.type
_entity_poly.pdbx_seq_one_letter_code
_entity_poly.pdbx_strand_id
1 'polypeptide(L)'
;MKTDFDYQAVPQGFIHCFKDDCSRSDTCLRRLAARHCTADKPLITILSPAAIPADSSQCSYFLPIQKIRVAWGVRNLFDDVPLSLAADMRHQIVSYFGKTHYYRIYRKERFITPEGQRYIRHIFTQNGITDALQFESYSEVYKLSLIHISEPTRLRRI
;
A
#
# COMPACT_ATOMS: atom_id res chain seq x y z
N MET A 1 -18.29 5.67 17.59
CA MET A 1 -17.22 6.28 16.79
C MET A 1 -17.32 5.73 15.37
N LYS A 2 -17.62 6.58 14.38
CA LYS A 2 -17.53 6.18 12.97
C LYS A 2 -16.05 5.92 12.68
N THR A 3 -15.66 4.68 12.52
CA THR A 3 -14.32 4.33 12.06
C THR A 3 -14.24 4.72 10.59
N ASP A 4 -13.26 5.53 10.25
CA ASP A 4 -12.89 5.95 8.88
C ASP A 4 -12.25 4.77 8.10
N PHE A 5 -12.74 3.55 8.37
CA PHE A 5 -12.22 2.32 7.77
C PHE A 5 -13.06 1.94 6.56
N ASP A 6 -12.49 2.11 5.38
CA ASP A 6 -13.11 1.67 4.13
C ASP A 6 -12.80 0.18 3.87
N TYR A 7 -13.81 -0.68 4.05
CA TYR A 7 -13.68 -2.11 3.79
C TYR A 7 -13.47 -2.44 2.30
N GLN A 8 -13.90 -1.57 1.38
CA GLN A 8 -13.68 -1.77 -0.06
C GLN A 8 -12.19 -1.72 -0.42
N ALA A 9 -11.39 -0.98 0.37
CA ALA A 9 -9.94 -0.93 0.21
C ALA A 9 -9.22 -2.21 0.68
N VAL A 10 -9.92 -3.14 1.37
CA VAL A 10 -9.32 -4.40 1.84
C VAL A 10 -9.04 -5.31 0.65
N PRO A 11 -7.77 -5.73 0.43
CA PRO A 11 -7.41 -6.57 -0.70
C PRO A 11 -8.11 -7.93 -0.67
N GLN A 12 -8.35 -8.48 -1.84
CA GLN A 12 -8.77 -9.87 -1.96
C GLN A 12 -7.68 -10.79 -1.37
N GLY A 13 -8.08 -11.75 -0.55
CA GLY A 13 -7.14 -12.65 0.14
C GLY A 13 -6.55 -12.09 1.43
N PHE A 14 -6.91 -10.86 1.85
CA PHE A 14 -6.55 -10.37 3.17
C PHE A 14 -7.14 -11.27 4.27
N ILE A 15 -6.28 -11.68 5.22
CA ILE A 15 -6.67 -12.62 6.26
C ILE A 15 -7.40 -11.89 7.38
N HIS A 16 -8.65 -12.25 7.64
CA HIS A 16 -9.50 -11.72 8.71
C HIS A 16 -9.34 -12.56 9.99
N CYS A 17 -9.60 -11.97 11.14
CA CYS A 17 -9.61 -12.66 12.44
C CYS A 17 -10.94 -12.42 13.16
N PHE A 18 -11.63 -13.50 13.51
CA PHE A 18 -12.94 -13.46 14.17
C PHE A 18 -12.90 -13.83 15.66
N LYS A 19 -11.70 -13.91 16.27
CA LYS A 19 -11.59 -14.18 17.71
C LYS A 19 -12.16 -13.02 18.53
N ASP A 20 -13.28 -13.24 19.24
CA ASP A 20 -14.01 -12.19 19.98
C ASP A 20 -13.33 -11.81 21.30
N ASP A 21 -12.79 -12.77 22.01
CA ASP A 21 -12.13 -12.64 23.32
C ASP A 21 -10.66 -12.26 23.25
N CYS A 22 -10.24 -11.62 22.14
CA CYS A 22 -8.86 -11.20 21.95
C CYS A 22 -8.56 -9.88 22.67
N SER A 23 -7.63 -9.88 23.62
CA SER A 23 -7.20 -8.69 24.36
C SER A 23 -6.61 -7.58 23.47
N ARG A 24 -6.16 -7.92 22.26
CA ARG A 24 -5.60 -6.98 21.27
C ARG A 24 -6.56 -6.66 20.11
N SER A 25 -7.85 -7.00 20.28
CA SER A 25 -8.86 -6.86 19.22
C SER A 25 -8.95 -5.42 18.69
N ASP A 26 -8.90 -4.42 19.56
CA ASP A 26 -9.12 -3.01 19.20
C ASP A 26 -7.93 -2.37 18.50
N THR A 27 -6.76 -2.99 18.58
CA THR A 27 -5.53 -2.52 17.94
C THR A 27 -5.10 -3.40 16.76
N CYS A 28 -5.88 -4.43 16.42
CA CYS A 28 -5.57 -5.41 15.38
C CYS A 28 -6.31 -5.11 14.07
N LEU A 29 -5.55 -4.86 13.00
CA LEU A 29 -6.12 -4.57 11.68
C LEU A 29 -6.91 -5.74 11.08
N ARG A 30 -6.51 -7.01 11.36
CA ARG A 30 -7.25 -8.21 10.92
C ARG A 30 -8.61 -8.30 11.59
N ARG A 31 -8.71 -7.90 12.86
CA ARG A 31 -9.96 -7.83 13.58
C ARG A 31 -10.82 -6.66 13.12
N LEU A 32 -10.20 -5.51 12.89
CA LEU A 32 -10.89 -4.33 12.33
C LEU A 32 -11.53 -4.68 10.99
N ALA A 33 -10.80 -5.32 10.07
CA ALA A 33 -11.33 -5.77 8.79
C ALA A 33 -12.50 -6.77 8.96
N ALA A 34 -12.40 -7.71 9.91
CA ALA A 34 -13.47 -8.66 10.19
C ALA A 34 -14.75 -7.99 10.71
N ARG A 35 -14.62 -6.95 11.56
CA ARG A 35 -15.78 -6.18 12.08
C ARG A 35 -16.50 -5.38 11.00
N HIS A 36 -15.81 -5.00 9.92
CA HIS A 36 -16.34 -4.21 8.81
C HIS A 36 -16.63 -5.05 7.56
N CYS A 37 -16.55 -6.38 7.68
CA CYS A 37 -16.84 -7.29 6.57
C CYS A 37 -18.28 -7.08 6.09
N THR A 38 -18.44 -6.92 4.77
CA THR A 38 -19.73 -6.68 4.11
C THR A 38 -20.12 -7.86 3.22
N ALA A 39 -21.41 -7.99 2.93
CA ALA A 39 -21.94 -9.04 2.07
C ALA A 39 -21.48 -8.96 0.61
N ASP A 40 -20.92 -7.83 0.19
CA ASP A 40 -20.41 -7.62 -1.17
C ASP A 40 -19.19 -8.51 -1.50
N LYS A 41 -18.53 -9.04 -0.44
CA LYS A 41 -17.45 -10.01 -0.58
C LYS A 41 -17.88 -11.37 -0.02
N PRO A 42 -18.54 -12.22 -0.83
CA PRO A 42 -19.11 -13.48 -0.37
C PRO A 42 -18.05 -14.50 0.08
N LEU A 43 -16.81 -14.33 -0.37
CA LEU A 43 -15.69 -15.21 0.00
C LEU A 43 -14.57 -14.36 0.62
N ILE A 44 -14.16 -14.75 1.82
CA ILE A 44 -13.06 -14.11 2.56
C ILE A 44 -12.11 -15.16 3.10
N THR A 45 -10.85 -14.78 3.26
CA THR A 45 -9.84 -15.62 3.94
C THR A 45 -9.88 -15.31 5.43
N ILE A 46 -9.97 -16.35 6.25
CA ILE A 46 -9.95 -16.22 7.71
C ILE A 46 -8.74 -16.94 8.31
N LEU A 47 -8.29 -16.45 9.46
CA LEU A 47 -7.31 -17.16 10.26
C LEU A 47 -7.97 -18.37 10.91
N SER A 48 -7.36 -19.55 10.75
CA SER A 48 -7.87 -20.77 11.40
C SER A 48 -7.97 -20.57 12.90
N PRO A 49 -9.12 -20.83 13.53
CA PRO A 49 -9.26 -20.72 14.99
C PRO A 49 -8.24 -21.57 15.75
N ALA A 50 -7.88 -22.74 15.21
CA ALA A 50 -6.89 -23.63 15.81
C ALA A 50 -5.45 -23.08 15.77
N ALA A 51 -5.16 -22.14 14.87
CA ALA A 51 -3.84 -21.51 14.77
C ALA A 51 -3.70 -20.27 15.68
N ILE A 52 -4.78 -19.81 16.28
CA ILE A 52 -4.77 -18.63 17.14
C ILE A 52 -4.36 -19.05 18.55
N PRO A 53 -3.29 -18.47 19.13
CA PRO A 53 -2.88 -18.83 20.48
C PRO A 53 -3.95 -18.43 21.51
N ALA A 54 -4.03 -19.20 22.61
CA ALA A 54 -4.91 -18.87 23.73
C ALA A 54 -4.53 -17.51 24.32
N ASP A 55 -3.23 -17.27 24.52
CA ASP A 55 -2.71 -15.97 24.92
C ASP A 55 -2.58 -15.04 23.70
N SER A 56 -3.47 -14.08 23.62
CA SER A 56 -3.50 -13.09 22.53
C SER A 56 -2.28 -12.16 22.51
N SER A 57 -1.55 -12.03 23.63
CA SER A 57 -0.34 -11.20 23.70
C SER A 57 0.79 -11.75 22.82
N GLN A 58 0.81 -13.06 22.62
CA GLN A 58 1.83 -13.78 21.82
C GLN A 58 1.36 -14.09 20.39
N CYS A 59 0.29 -13.47 19.93
CA CYS A 59 -0.25 -13.73 18.61
C CYS A 59 0.74 -13.28 17.50
N SER A 60 1.35 -14.26 16.82
CA SER A 60 2.25 -14.02 15.67
C SER A 60 1.54 -13.42 14.46
N TYR A 61 0.23 -13.57 14.38
CA TYR A 61 -0.60 -13.02 13.30
C TYR A 61 -1.11 -11.60 13.60
N PHE A 62 -0.73 -11.02 14.74
CA PHE A 62 -1.13 -9.66 15.07
C PHE A 62 -0.62 -8.66 14.03
N LEU A 63 -1.53 -7.85 13.52
CA LEU A 63 -1.22 -6.79 12.60
C LEU A 63 -1.71 -5.47 13.19
N PRO A 64 -0.81 -4.56 13.60
CA PRO A 64 -1.24 -3.32 14.24
C PRO A 64 -1.99 -2.42 13.29
N ILE A 65 -2.96 -1.68 13.81
CA ILE A 65 -3.66 -0.63 13.06
C ILE A 65 -2.69 0.52 12.85
N GLN A 66 -2.23 0.69 11.62
CA GLN A 66 -1.35 1.78 11.22
C GLN A 66 -1.87 2.45 9.97
N LYS A 67 -1.85 3.77 9.97
CA LYS A 67 -2.06 4.59 8.77
C LYS A 67 -0.72 5.00 8.18
N ILE A 68 -0.63 5.03 6.86
CA ILE A 68 0.53 5.50 6.11
C ILE A 68 0.09 6.63 5.19
N ARG A 69 0.96 7.62 5.03
CA ARG A 69 0.75 8.72 4.08
C ARG A 69 1.18 8.26 2.70
N VAL A 70 0.22 8.21 1.78
CA VAL A 70 0.42 7.85 0.37
C VAL A 70 0.28 9.07 -0.52
N ALA A 71 0.90 9.01 -1.70
CA ALA A 71 0.81 10.05 -2.71
C ALA A 71 0.01 9.57 -3.92
N TRP A 72 -0.62 10.51 -4.62
CA TRP A 72 -1.43 10.26 -5.81
C TRP A 72 -0.97 11.12 -6.97
N GLY A 73 -0.90 10.51 -8.15
CA GLY A 73 -0.58 11.20 -9.38
C GLY A 73 0.90 11.53 -9.55
N VAL A 74 1.32 11.53 -10.80
CA VAL A 74 2.72 11.79 -11.21
C VAL A 74 2.77 12.72 -12.44
N ARG A 75 1.64 13.34 -12.81
CA ARG A 75 1.58 14.14 -14.04
C ARG A 75 2.51 15.34 -13.99
N ASN A 76 2.48 16.05 -12.87
CA ASN A 76 3.21 17.30 -12.69
C ASN A 76 4.68 17.11 -12.23
N LEU A 77 5.12 15.86 -12.07
CA LEU A 77 6.49 15.59 -11.56
C LEU A 77 7.61 16.13 -12.45
N PHE A 78 7.33 16.31 -13.73
CA PHE A 78 8.34 16.67 -14.73
C PHE A 78 8.15 18.07 -15.31
N ASP A 79 7.22 18.87 -14.79
CA ASP A 79 6.89 20.18 -15.36
C ASP A 79 8.09 21.14 -15.31
N ASP A 80 8.89 21.08 -14.24
CA ASP A 80 10.07 21.92 -14.05
C ASP A 80 11.40 21.17 -14.37
N VAL A 81 11.30 19.96 -14.97
CA VAL A 81 12.48 19.15 -15.30
C VAL A 81 12.92 19.43 -16.73
N PRO A 82 14.24 19.69 -16.98
CA PRO A 82 14.76 19.82 -18.33
C PRO A 82 14.41 18.61 -19.20
N LEU A 83 13.94 18.86 -20.43
CA LEU A 83 13.52 17.80 -21.35
C LEU A 83 14.60 16.73 -21.59
N SER A 84 15.87 17.13 -21.56
CA SER A 84 17.01 16.24 -21.71
C SER A 84 17.10 15.17 -20.60
N LEU A 85 16.63 15.47 -19.40
CA LEU A 85 16.64 14.57 -18.24
C LEU A 85 15.30 13.84 -18.04
N ALA A 86 14.20 14.49 -18.38
CA ALA A 86 12.86 14.00 -18.09
C ALA A 86 12.56 12.63 -18.70
N ALA A 87 13.09 12.34 -19.90
CA ALA A 87 12.88 11.07 -20.58
C ALA A 87 13.53 9.90 -19.84
N ASP A 88 14.79 10.05 -19.45
CA ASP A 88 15.53 9.00 -18.73
C ASP A 88 15.01 8.79 -17.31
N MET A 89 14.71 9.87 -16.61
CA MET A 89 14.10 9.79 -15.26
C MET A 89 12.76 9.09 -15.29
N ARG A 90 11.90 9.42 -16.27
CA ARG A 90 10.62 8.75 -16.46
C ARG A 90 10.81 7.26 -16.76
N HIS A 91 11.76 6.92 -17.60
CA HIS A 91 12.07 5.53 -17.93
C HIS A 91 12.49 4.74 -16.67
N GLN A 92 13.33 5.31 -15.80
CA GLN A 92 13.73 4.68 -14.54
C GLN A 92 12.53 4.45 -13.63
N ILE A 93 11.64 5.44 -13.48
CA ILE A 93 10.42 5.33 -12.66
C ILE A 93 9.47 4.27 -13.22
N VAL A 94 9.25 4.26 -14.55
CA VAL A 94 8.43 3.24 -15.22
C VAL A 94 9.04 1.85 -15.04
N SER A 95 10.35 1.72 -15.10
CA SER A 95 11.06 0.44 -14.89
C SER A 95 10.88 -0.08 -13.46
N TYR A 96 10.94 0.81 -12.48
CA TYR A 96 10.76 0.45 -11.06
C TYR A 96 9.34 -0.05 -10.75
N PHE A 97 8.32 0.68 -11.17
CA PHE A 97 6.93 0.31 -10.90
C PHE A 97 6.39 -0.75 -11.88
N GLY A 98 6.98 -0.89 -13.04
CA GLY A 98 6.40 -1.59 -14.18
C GLY A 98 5.37 -0.75 -14.94
N LYS A 99 5.32 -0.91 -16.26
CA LYS A 99 4.51 -0.07 -17.18
C LYS A 99 3.03 0.02 -16.77
N THR A 100 2.40 -1.11 -16.52
CA THR A 100 0.97 -1.17 -16.15
C THR A 100 0.70 -0.43 -14.84
N HIS A 101 1.56 -0.63 -13.83
CA HIS A 101 1.42 -0.02 -12.52
C HIS A 101 1.65 1.50 -12.59
N TYR A 102 2.68 1.93 -13.32
CA TYR A 102 2.96 3.34 -13.53
C TYR A 102 1.77 4.08 -14.14
N TYR A 103 1.14 3.53 -15.18
CA TYR A 103 -0.02 4.18 -15.79
C TYR A 103 -1.26 4.18 -14.90
N ARG A 104 -1.43 3.21 -14.01
CA ARG A 104 -2.48 3.26 -12.97
C ARG A 104 -2.22 4.38 -11.96
N ILE A 105 -0.96 4.59 -11.55
CA ILE A 105 -0.56 5.74 -10.71
C ILE A 105 -0.83 7.05 -11.45
N TYR A 106 -0.45 7.13 -12.73
CA TYR A 106 -0.65 8.30 -13.57
C TYR A 106 -2.12 8.70 -13.68
N ARG A 107 -3.03 7.73 -13.77
CA ARG A 107 -4.48 7.95 -13.82
C ARG A 107 -5.14 8.09 -12.43
N LYS A 108 -4.35 8.07 -11.35
CA LYS A 108 -4.84 8.06 -9.96
C LYS A 108 -5.73 6.88 -9.59
N GLU A 109 -5.59 5.77 -10.29
CA GLU A 109 -6.25 4.50 -9.95
C GLU A 109 -5.49 3.75 -8.84
N ARG A 110 -4.25 4.16 -8.58
CA ARG A 110 -3.38 3.57 -7.56
C ARG A 110 -2.50 4.64 -6.93
N PHE A 111 -2.29 4.51 -5.62
CA PHE A 111 -1.40 5.40 -4.87
C PHE A 111 0.06 4.95 -4.94
N ILE A 112 0.94 5.85 -4.56
CA ILE A 112 2.38 5.63 -4.40
C ILE A 112 2.67 5.45 -2.91
N THR A 113 3.23 4.31 -2.55
CA THR A 113 3.63 4.00 -1.17
C THR A 113 4.77 4.92 -0.72
N PRO A 114 5.01 5.06 0.62
CA PRO A 114 6.16 5.82 1.11
C PRO A 114 7.50 5.37 0.55
N GLU A 115 7.65 4.08 0.26
CA GLU A 115 8.85 3.53 -0.39
C GLU A 115 8.98 4.01 -1.83
N GLY A 116 7.90 3.92 -2.61
CA GLY A 116 7.86 4.44 -3.98
C GLY A 116 8.12 5.94 -4.04
N GLN A 117 7.60 6.71 -3.07
CA GLN A 117 7.89 8.14 -2.97
C GLN A 117 9.37 8.41 -2.71
N ARG A 118 10.02 7.61 -1.84
CA ARG A 118 11.48 7.73 -1.58
C ARG A 118 12.29 7.41 -2.84
N TYR A 119 11.90 6.37 -3.57
CA TYR A 119 12.56 5.99 -4.81
C TYR A 119 12.48 7.11 -5.85
N ILE A 120 11.31 7.69 -6.07
CA ILE A 120 11.14 8.82 -7.00
C ILE A 120 12.01 10.00 -6.56
N ARG A 121 11.98 10.39 -5.28
CA ARG A 121 12.83 11.48 -4.76
C ARG A 121 14.32 11.19 -5.00
N HIS A 122 14.74 9.96 -4.80
CA HIS A 122 16.14 9.56 -5.04
C HIS A 122 16.57 9.80 -6.49
N ILE A 123 15.72 9.43 -7.48
CA ILE A 123 15.99 9.71 -8.89
C ILE A 123 16.15 11.20 -9.14
N PHE A 124 15.27 12.02 -8.59
CA PHE A 124 15.34 13.48 -8.75
C PHE A 124 16.63 14.06 -8.15
N THR A 125 16.96 13.65 -6.93
CA THR A 125 18.21 14.08 -6.26
C THR A 125 19.44 13.66 -7.03
N GLN A 126 19.50 12.44 -7.58
CA GLN A 126 20.63 11.97 -8.40
C GLN A 126 20.82 12.80 -9.67
N ASN A 127 19.77 13.41 -10.21
CA ASN A 127 19.84 14.29 -11.37
C ASN A 127 19.99 15.77 -11.01
N GLY A 128 20.34 16.08 -9.74
CA GLY A 128 20.62 17.44 -9.27
C GLY A 128 19.36 18.26 -9.01
N ILE A 129 18.18 17.66 -9.02
CA ILE A 129 16.91 18.33 -8.73
C ILE A 129 16.60 18.13 -7.26
N THR A 130 16.88 19.16 -6.46
CA THR A 130 16.72 19.14 -4.99
C THR A 130 15.46 19.86 -4.50
N ASP A 131 14.76 20.53 -5.40
CA ASP A 131 13.53 21.24 -5.07
C ASP A 131 12.49 20.26 -4.51
N ALA A 132 11.61 20.77 -3.65
CA ALA A 132 10.61 19.97 -2.96
C ALA A 132 9.69 19.28 -3.95
N LEU A 133 9.97 18.02 -4.26
CA LEU A 133 9.14 17.19 -5.13
C LEU A 133 7.74 17.09 -4.57
N GLN A 134 6.76 17.58 -5.29
CA GLN A 134 5.36 17.54 -4.92
C GLN A 134 4.57 16.58 -5.82
N PHE A 135 3.88 15.62 -5.18
CA PHE A 135 2.88 14.82 -5.87
C PHE A 135 1.56 15.58 -5.95
N GLU A 136 0.68 15.19 -6.86
CA GLU A 136 -0.57 15.93 -7.10
C GLU A 136 -1.49 16.00 -5.85
N SER A 137 -1.51 14.96 -5.02
CA SER A 137 -2.21 14.95 -3.75
C SER A 137 -1.68 13.88 -2.80
N TYR A 138 -2.09 13.97 -1.53
CA TYR A 138 -1.73 13.01 -0.49
C TYR A 138 -2.98 12.57 0.28
N SER A 139 -2.98 11.34 0.76
CA SER A 139 -3.98 10.84 1.69
C SER A 139 -3.35 9.89 2.71
N GLU A 140 -4.09 9.59 3.77
CA GLU A 140 -3.74 8.53 4.71
C GLU A 140 -4.57 7.29 4.42
N VAL A 141 -3.93 6.14 4.33
CA VAL A 141 -4.59 4.85 4.17
C VAL A 141 -4.12 3.87 5.22
N TYR A 142 -4.99 2.93 5.58
CA TYR A 142 -4.59 1.83 6.46
C TYR A 142 -3.55 0.95 5.76
N LYS A 143 -2.54 0.52 6.51
CA LYS A 143 -1.46 -0.36 6.02
C LYS A 143 -1.98 -1.80 5.80
N LEU A 144 -2.98 -1.96 4.94
CA LEU A 144 -3.65 -3.23 4.66
C LEU A 144 -2.82 -4.19 3.80
N SER A 145 -1.90 -3.68 2.98
CA SER A 145 -1.21 -4.51 2.00
C SER A 145 0.12 -3.94 1.53
N LEU A 146 1.11 -3.88 2.41
CA LEU A 146 2.49 -3.79 1.90
C LEU A 146 3.05 -5.17 1.50
N ILE A 147 2.35 -6.26 1.83
CA ILE A 147 2.82 -7.63 1.60
C ILE A 147 2.62 -8.07 0.14
N HIS A 148 1.67 -7.50 -0.61
CA HIS A 148 1.40 -7.87 -2.01
C HIS A 148 1.92 -6.88 -3.06
N ILE A 149 2.59 -5.79 -2.65
CA ILE A 149 3.08 -4.77 -3.59
C ILE A 149 4.58 -4.92 -3.86
N SER A 150 5.31 -5.72 -3.10
CA SER A 150 6.77 -5.76 -3.09
C SER A 150 7.41 -6.95 -3.81
N GLU A 151 6.71 -7.71 -4.63
CA GLU A 151 7.39 -8.63 -5.56
C GLU A 151 7.08 -8.25 -7.00
N PRO A 152 8.02 -7.62 -7.73
CA PRO A 152 8.10 -7.82 -9.15
C PRO A 152 8.39 -9.31 -9.33
N THR A 153 7.44 -10.06 -9.84
CA THR A 153 7.65 -11.44 -10.29
C THR A 153 8.75 -11.42 -11.34
N ARG A 154 9.99 -11.53 -10.90
CA ARG A 154 11.08 -11.93 -11.77
C ARG A 154 10.83 -13.40 -12.12
N LEU A 155 10.01 -13.62 -13.13
CA LEU A 155 10.08 -14.86 -13.88
C LEU A 155 11.48 -14.92 -14.48
N ARG A 156 12.40 -15.62 -13.79
CA ARG A 156 13.60 -16.13 -14.43
C ARG A 156 13.13 -17.06 -15.54
N ARG A 157 13.24 -16.60 -16.78
CA ARG A 157 13.25 -17.53 -17.91
C ARG A 157 14.51 -18.37 -17.77
N ILE A 158 14.31 -19.67 -17.60
CA ILE A 158 15.30 -20.70 -17.87
C ILE A 158 15.42 -20.84 -19.38
#